data_18dad2486696ce5e11a2f6921a702def
#
_entry.id   18dad2486696ce5e11a2f6921a702def
#
_cell.length_a   1.000
_cell.length_b   1.000
_cell.length_c   1.000
_cell.angle_alpha   90.00
_cell.angle_beta   90.00
_cell.angle_gamma   90.00
#
_symmetry.space_group_name_H-M   'P 1'
#
loop_
_entity.id
_entity.type
_entity.pdbx_description
1 polymer ?
#
loop_
_entity_poly.entity_id
_entity_poly.type
_entity_poly.pdbx_seq_one_letter_code
_entity_poly.pdbx_strand_id
1 'polypeptide(L)'
;MKKIAIVSAKGGVGKSTISANLAMALFNTGLPALGVDLDPQNALHLHFGGQNDTIEGLSRATLEGRDWRETAHQVDGGLAILPYGIVNESDRQEFEALLATDPDWLQRSLDSLPLSPDTMVVIDTPPGPSVYLQQALSAAQLVIVVTLADAASYATLPQMEKLIRAFCLQRDNFINYAYLVNQFDVNRTLCNDVVETMREQLPGKTIGLVQFDPSVGEALAWGKTLIERSPESPACKDFMSWTSWILTQASPELSPA
;
A
#
# COMPACT_ATOMS: atom_id res chain seq x y z
N MET A 1 -14.38 -6.83 5.45
CA MET A 1 -13.21 -5.95 5.29
C MET A 1 -12.01 -6.78 4.88
N LYS A 2 -11.29 -6.36 3.83
CA LYS A 2 -10.04 -6.98 3.35
C LYS A 2 -8.91 -5.96 3.44
N LYS A 3 -7.78 -6.36 4.02
CA LYS A 3 -6.62 -5.50 4.28
C LYS A 3 -5.49 -5.91 3.34
N ILE A 4 -4.98 -4.94 2.57
CA ILE A 4 -3.94 -5.10 1.55
C ILE A 4 -2.74 -4.25 1.98
N ALA A 5 -1.61 -4.87 2.29
CA ALA A 5 -0.39 -4.14 2.62
C ALA A 5 0.48 -3.91 1.38
N ILE A 6 0.88 -2.67 1.16
CA ILE A 6 1.82 -2.26 0.13
C ILE A 6 3.19 -2.07 0.79
N VAL A 7 4.12 -2.94 0.45
CA VAL A 7 5.40 -3.04 1.16
C VAL A 7 6.59 -2.99 0.20
N SER A 8 7.75 -2.60 0.67
CA SER A 8 9.00 -2.69 -0.09
C SER A 8 10.22 -2.77 0.82
N ALA A 9 11.29 -3.37 0.33
CA ALA A 9 12.57 -3.38 1.03
C ALA A 9 13.35 -2.07 0.90
N LYS A 10 13.08 -1.26 -0.14
CA LYS A 10 13.81 -0.02 -0.45
C LYS A 10 12.87 1.18 -0.53
N GLY A 11 13.41 2.36 -0.22
CA GLY A 11 12.74 3.63 -0.46
C GLY A 11 12.75 4.03 -1.95
N GLY A 12 11.85 4.94 -2.32
CA GLY A 12 11.78 5.51 -3.68
C GLY A 12 11.22 4.59 -4.76
N VAL A 13 10.67 3.42 -4.42
CA VAL A 13 10.08 2.49 -5.40
C VAL A 13 8.65 2.86 -5.81
N GLY A 14 8.06 3.90 -5.20
CA GLY A 14 6.72 4.38 -5.52
C GLY A 14 5.58 3.74 -4.73
N LYS A 15 5.82 3.23 -3.51
CA LYS A 15 4.78 2.61 -2.68
C LYS A 15 3.55 3.48 -2.49
N SER A 16 3.70 4.70 -1.98
CA SER A 16 2.57 5.61 -1.71
C SER A 16 1.79 5.94 -2.98
N THR A 17 2.47 6.06 -4.12
CA THR A 17 1.82 6.20 -5.43
C THR A 17 0.99 4.97 -5.80
N ILE A 18 1.55 3.77 -5.59
CA ILE A 18 0.82 2.50 -5.81
C ILE A 18 -0.37 2.42 -4.86
N SER A 19 -0.17 2.72 -3.57
CA SER A 19 -1.21 2.69 -2.54
C SER A 19 -2.37 3.62 -2.88
N ALA A 20 -2.07 4.86 -3.28
CA ALA A 20 -3.08 5.85 -3.64
C ALA A 20 -3.88 5.44 -4.88
N ASN A 21 -3.20 5.04 -5.95
CA ASN A 21 -3.88 4.64 -7.18
C ASN A 21 -4.69 3.36 -6.99
N LEU A 22 -4.19 2.41 -6.20
CA LEU A 22 -4.93 1.20 -5.87
C LEU A 22 -6.18 1.50 -5.04
N ALA A 23 -6.08 2.36 -4.01
CA ALA A 23 -7.23 2.76 -3.20
C ALA A 23 -8.31 3.43 -4.06
N MET A 24 -7.93 4.34 -4.96
CA MET A 24 -8.84 4.99 -5.90
C MET A 24 -9.44 3.98 -6.90
N ALA A 25 -8.64 3.07 -7.45
CA ALA A 25 -9.12 2.08 -8.40
C ALA A 25 -10.13 1.11 -7.77
N LEU A 26 -9.85 0.64 -6.54
CA LEU A 26 -10.79 -0.18 -5.77
C LEU A 26 -12.09 0.57 -5.49
N PHE A 27 -11.99 1.83 -5.07
CA PHE A 27 -13.17 2.68 -4.86
C PHE A 27 -13.99 2.83 -6.13
N ASN A 28 -13.38 3.02 -7.29
CA ASN A 28 -14.06 3.15 -8.58
C ASN A 28 -14.77 1.86 -9.04
N THR A 29 -14.50 0.71 -8.42
CA THR A 29 -15.29 -0.52 -8.65
C THR A 29 -16.62 -0.54 -7.89
N GLY A 30 -16.91 0.50 -7.09
CA GLY A 30 -18.12 0.61 -6.26
C GLY A 30 -17.96 0.01 -4.85
N LEU A 31 -16.78 -0.46 -4.49
CA LEU A 31 -16.49 -0.95 -3.13
C LEU A 31 -16.07 0.21 -2.22
N PRO A 32 -16.52 0.24 -0.95
CA PRO A 32 -15.94 1.16 0.01
C PRO A 32 -14.44 0.93 0.14
N ALA A 33 -13.65 2.02 0.16
CA ALA A 33 -12.20 1.92 0.28
C ALA A 33 -11.64 2.87 1.34
N LEU A 34 -10.58 2.42 2.02
CA LEU A 34 -9.85 3.18 3.02
C LEU A 34 -8.35 3.07 2.74
N GLY A 35 -7.67 4.18 2.54
CA GLY A 35 -6.22 4.26 2.56
C GLY A 35 -5.71 4.52 3.97
N VAL A 36 -4.71 3.79 4.42
CA VAL A 36 -4.08 3.95 5.74
C VAL A 36 -2.60 4.19 5.54
N ASP A 37 -2.10 5.33 5.98
CA ASP A 37 -0.69 5.67 5.89
C ASP A 37 0.02 5.32 7.21
N LEU A 38 0.93 4.35 7.16
CA LEU A 38 1.83 4.00 8.26
C LEU A 38 3.25 4.54 8.06
N ASP A 39 3.50 5.27 6.95
CA ASP A 39 4.82 5.85 6.71
C ASP A 39 4.93 7.20 7.44
N PRO A 40 5.91 7.40 8.34
CA PRO A 40 6.16 8.69 8.98
C PRO A 40 6.43 9.84 7.99
N GLN A 41 6.71 9.54 6.71
CA GLN A 41 6.81 10.56 5.65
C GLN A 41 5.44 11.14 5.28
N ASN A 42 4.35 10.50 5.68
CA ASN A 42 2.97 10.97 5.54
C ASN A 42 2.64 11.40 4.09
N ALA A 43 2.99 10.54 3.11
CA ALA A 43 2.93 10.91 1.70
C ALA A 43 1.64 10.48 0.99
N LEU A 44 0.87 9.54 1.55
CA LEU A 44 -0.30 8.97 0.89
C LEU A 44 -1.38 10.03 0.61
N HIS A 45 -1.68 10.88 1.60
CA HIS A 45 -2.75 11.88 1.48
C HIS A 45 -2.45 12.98 0.45
N LEU A 46 -1.17 13.18 0.08
CA LEU A 46 -0.77 14.16 -0.94
C LEU A 46 -1.36 13.83 -2.32
N HIS A 47 -1.58 12.56 -2.61
CA HIS A 47 -2.22 12.10 -3.84
C HIS A 47 -3.72 12.42 -3.90
N PHE A 48 -4.28 12.97 -2.82
CA PHE A 48 -5.70 13.32 -2.70
C PHE A 48 -5.89 14.79 -2.31
N GLY A 49 -4.92 15.63 -2.64
CA GLY A 49 -4.96 17.06 -2.37
C GLY A 49 -4.68 17.46 -0.92
N GLY A 50 -4.20 16.51 -0.11
CA GLY A 50 -3.74 16.79 1.25
C GLY A 50 -2.55 17.75 1.28
N GLN A 51 -2.35 18.43 2.41
CA GLN A 51 -1.28 19.40 2.58
C GLN A 51 -0.11 18.81 3.38
N ASN A 52 1.12 19.26 3.09
CA ASN A 52 2.33 18.75 3.74
C ASN A 52 2.42 19.07 5.25
N ASP A 53 1.59 19.98 5.75
CA ASP A 53 1.52 20.39 7.15
C ASP A 53 0.37 19.77 7.93
N THR A 54 -0.24 18.71 7.41
CA THR A 54 -1.31 17.97 8.09
C THR A 54 -0.77 17.33 9.38
N ILE A 55 -1.06 17.97 10.50
CA ILE A 55 -0.61 17.53 11.84
C ILE A 55 -1.43 16.34 12.31
N GLU A 56 -2.74 16.38 12.10
CA GLU A 56 -3.67 15.33 12.53
C GLU A 56 -3.46 14.04 11.73
N GLY A 57 -3.47 12.92 12.44
CA GLY A 57 -3.32 11.61 11.86
C GLY A 57 -3.39 10.49 12.89
N LEU A 58 -3.31 9.26 12.42
CA LEU A 58 -3.48 8.06 13.25
C LEU A 58 -2.43 7.95 14.39
N SER A 59 -1.19 8.44 14.17
CA SER A 59 -0.13 8.38 15.16
C SER A 59 -0.48 9.24 16.39
N ARG A 60 -0.83 10.52 16.18
CA ARG A 60 -1.23 11.43 17.25
C ARG A 60 -2.53 11.00 17.90
N ALA A 61 -3.54 10.65 17.11
CA ALA A 61 -4.82 10.17 17.66
C ALA A 61 -4.63 8.95 18.57
N THR A 62 -3.73 8.04 18.19
CA THR A 62 -3.41 6.87 19.03
C THR A 62 -2.77 7.25 20.36
N LEU A 63 -1.75 8.12 20.34
CA LEU A 63 -1.07 8.56 21.55
C LEU A 63 -2.00 9.34 22.51
N GLU A 64 -2.93 10.10 21.95
CA GLU A 64 -3.92 10.89 22.70
C GLU A 64 -5.18 10.10 23.07
N GLY A 65 -5.30 8.84 22.63
CA GLY A 65 -6.49 8.00 22.87
C GLY A 65 -7.75 8.50 22.16
N ARG A 66 -7.59 9.23 21.06
CA ARG A 66 -8.69 9.75 20.24
C ARG A 66 -9.13 8.76 19.16
N ASP A 67 -10.33 8.97 18.68
CA ASP A 67 -10.90 8.18 17.60
C ASP A 67 -10.22 8.51 16.25
N TRP A 68 -9.77 7.50 15.52
CA TRP A 68 -9.16 7.67 14.20
C TRP A 68 -10.08 8.32 13.16
N ARG A 69 -11.41 8.18 13.35
CA ARG A 69 -12.40 8.83 12.47
C ARG A 69 -12.29 10.33 12.45
N GLU A 70 -11.81 10.94 13.55
CA GLU A 70 -11.62 12.40 13.65
C GLU A 70 -10.46 12.89 12.77
N THR A 71 -9.54 11.99 12.39
CA THR A 71 -8.35 12.32 11.61
C THR A 71 -8.48 11.90 10.15
N ALA A 72 -9.57 11.22 9.78
CA ALA A 72 -9.77 10.74 8.43
C ALA A 72 -10.01 11.90 7.46
N HIS A 73 -9.22 11.95 6.40
CA HIS A 73 -9.44 12.83 5.25
C HIS A 73 -10.46 12.18 4.31
N GLN A 74 -11.61 12.83 4.13
CA GLN A 74 -12.61 12.37 3.18
C GLN A 74 -12.26 12.88 1.78
N VAL A 75 -12.15 11.98 0.84
CA VAL A 75 -11.97 12.28 -0.58
C VAL A 75 -13.35 12.38 -1.24
N ASP A 76 -13.47 13.18 -2.28
CA ASP A 76 -14.70 13.30 -3.06
C ASP A 76 -15.19 11.91 -3.51
N GLY A 77 -16.49 11.63 -3.26
CA GLY A 77 -17.11 10.36 -3.62
C GLY A 77 -17.13 9.30 -2.52
N GLY A 78 -16.46 9.52 -1.35
CA GLY A 78 -16.56 8.64 -0.18
C GLY A 78 -15.39 7.67 0.04
N LEU A 79 -14.28 7.79 -0.70
CA LEU A 79 -13.00 7.24 -0.31
C LEU A 79 -12.47 8.00 0.91
N ALA A 80 -11.95 7.30 1.89
CA ALA A 80 -11.32 7.91 3.06
C ALA A 80 -9.83 7.58 3.13
N ILE A 81 -9.03 8.53 3.62
CA ILE A 81 -7.60 8.35 3.89
C ILE A 81 -7.34 8.66 5.35
N LEU A 82 -6.69 7.75 6.05
CA LEU A 82 -6.14 7.96 7.38
C LEU A 82 -4.66 8.30 7.24
N PRO A 83 -4.28 9.59 7.36
CA PRO A 83 -2.88 9.99 7.28
C PRO A 83 -2.11 9.53 8.52
N TYR A 84 -0.81 9.36 8.38
CA TYR A 84 0.07 9.15 9.55
C TYR A 84 0.04 10.36 10.48
N GLY A 85 -0.01 11.56 9.92
CA GLY A 85 0.08 12.82 10.63
C GLY A 85 1.53 13.25 10.91
N ILE A 86 1.70 14.46 11.42
CA ILE A 86 3.02 14.97 11.82
C ILE A 86 3.15 14.85 13.32
N VAL A 87 4.20 14.17 13.76
CA VAL A 87 4.60 14.04 15.16
C VAL A 87 6.06 14.47 15.33
N ASN A 88 6.41 14.96 16.51
CA ASN A 88 7.81 15.21 16.85
C ASN A 88 8.56 13.89 17.11
N GLU A 89 9.88 13.95 17.24
CA GLU A 89 10.70 12.75 17.40
C GLU A 89 10.38 11.95 18.69
N SER A 90 10.05 12.64 19.78
CA SER A 90 9.66 11.98 21.04
C SER A 90 8.36 11.20 20.90
N ASP A 91 7.34 11.82 20.30
CA ASP A 91 6.04 11.20 20.08
C ASP A 91 6.17 10.02 19.10
N ARG A 92 7.03 10.16 18.07
CA ARG A 92 7.33 9.07 17.15
C ARG A 92 7.93 7.87 17.86
N GLN A 93 8.90 8.10 18.75
CA GLN A 93 9.53 7.02 19.54
C GLN A 93 8.54 6.37 20.50
N GLU A 94 7.66 7.15 21.13
CA GLU A 94 6.59 6.62 22.00
C GLU A 94 5.63 5.76 21.19
N PHE A 95 5.20 6.23 20.03
CA PHE A 95 4.33 5.48 19.13
C PHE A 95 4.99 4.17 18.66
N GLU A 96 6.26 4.21 18.23
CA GLU A 96 7.01 3.01 17.83
C GLU A 96 7.16 2.01 18.99
N ALA A 97 7.37 2.48 20.22
CA ALA A 97 7.43 1.63 21.41
C ALA A 97 6.08 0.95 21.69
N LEU A 98 4.97 1.68 21.53
CA LEU A 98 3.63 1.11 21.62
C LEU A 98 3.43 0.00 20.58
N LEU A 99 3.75 0.27 19.31
CA LEU A 99 3.64 -0.72 18.23
C LEU A 99 4.50 -1.95 18.47
N ALA A 100 5.70 -1.79 19.04
CA ALA A 100 6.61 -2.90 19.33
C ALA A 100 6.11 -3.82 20.44
N THR A 101 5.33 -3.28 21.40
CA THR A 101 4.78 -4.06 22.51
C THR A 101 3.41 -4.68 22.20
N ASP A 102 2.76 -4.26 21.13
CA ASP A 102 1.42 -4.68 20.75
C ASP A 102 1.35 -5.10 19.25
N PRO A 103 1.69 -6.36 18.96
CA PRO A 103 1.74 -6.87 17.57
C PRO A 103 0.42 -6.81 16.80
N ASP A 104 -0.71 -6.77 17.51
CA ASP A 104 -2.05 -6.78 16.92
C ASP A 104 -2.72 -5.40 16.93
N TRP A 105 -1.96 -4.35 17.27
CA TRP A 105 -2.49 -3.00 17.40
C TRP A 105 -3.24 -2.54 16.14
N LEU A 106 -2.62 -2.63 14.96
CA LEU A 106 -3.24 -2.20 13.70
C LEU A 106 -4.51 -3.01 13.38
N GLN A 107 -4.43 -4.33 13.59
CA GLN A 107 -5.57 -5.22 13.36
C GLN A 107 -6.77 -4.79 14.20
N ARG A 108 -6.57 -4.62 15.53
CA ARG A 108 -7.63 -4.23 16.45
C ARG A 108 -8.17 -2.83 16.20
N SER A 109 -7.28 -1.89 15.90
CA SER A 109 -7.67 -0.51 15.58
C SER A 109 -8.54 -0.44 14.33
N LEU A 110 -8.18 -1.15 13.27
CA LEU A 110 -9.00 -1.23 12.06
C LEU A 110 -10.32 -1.95 12.29
N ASP A 111 -10.32 -3.03 13.08
CA ASP A 111 -11.54 -3.80 13.40
C ASP A 111 -12.50 -3.03 14.31
N SER A 112 -12.02 -2.01 15.04
CA SER A 112 -12.87 -1.12 15.86
C SER A 112 -13.59 -0.05 15.05
N LEU A 113 -13.16 0.22 13.81
CA LEU A 113 -13.81 1.18 12.93
C LEU A 113 -15.15 0.62 12.40
N PRO A 114 -16.20 1.43 12.32
CA PRO A 114 -17.51 1.00 11.82
C PRO A 114 -17.52 0.89 10.27
N LEU A 115 -16.61 0.09 9.74
CA LEU A 115 -16.47 -0.13 8.30
C LEU A 115 -17.40 -1.26 7.82
N SER A 116 -17.85 -1.16 6.57
CA SER A 116 -18.57 -2.25 5.92
C SER A 116 -17.69 -3.52 5.85
N PRO A 117 -18.27 -4.73 5.94
CA PRO A 117 -17.55 -5.97 5.68
C PRO A 117 -16.87 -6.02 4.30
N ASP A 118 -17.39 -5.28 3.32
CA ASP A 118 -16.87 -5.24 1.95
C ASP A 118 -15.79 -4.16 1.76
N THR A 119 -15.45 -3.40 2.80
CA THR A 119 -14.42 -2.34 2.71
C THR A 119 -13.06 -2.93 2.34
N MET A 120 -12.43 -2.32 1.34
CA MET A 120 -11.07 -2.60 0.92
C MET A 120 -10.12 -1.62 1.61
N VAL A 121 -9.22 -2.12 2.46
CA VAL A 121 -8.25 -1.29 3.19
C VAL A 121 -6.88 -1.44 2.54
N VAL A 122 -6.32 -0.34 2.04
CA VAL A 122 -4.97 -0.28 1.47
C VAL A 122 -4.04 0.36 2.49
N ILE A 123 -3.02 -0.38 2.92
CA ILE A 123 -2.08 0.03 3.96
C ILE A 123 -0.75 0.39 3.30
N ASP A 124 -0.39 1.67 3.31
CA ASP A 124 0.93 2.15 2.90
C ASP A 124 1.93 2.04 4.05
N THR A 125 3.17 1.67 3.75
CA THR A 125 4.19 1.38 4.77
C THR A 125 5.50 2.11 4.48
N PRO A 126 6.33 2.40 5.50
CA PRO A 126 7.70 2.86 5.26
C PRO A 126 8.55 1.76 4.60
N PRO A 127 9.66 2.14 3.95
CA PRO A 127 10.56 1.18 3.33
C PRO A 127 11.35 0.38 4.36
N GLY A 128 11.61 -0.88 4.04
CA GLY A 128 12.47 -1.75 4.84
C GLY A 128 11.85 -2.25 6.14
N PRO A 129 12.60 -3.03 6.92
CA PRO A 129 12.15 -3.58 8.19
C PRO A 129 11.88 -2.47 9.21
N SER A 130 10.68 -2.48 9.78
CA SER A 130 10.23 -1.53 10.80
C SER A 130 9.08 -2.12 11.61
N VAL A 131 8.75 -1.53 12.74
CA VAL A 131 7.57 -1.90 13.52
C VAL A 131 6.28 -1.67 12.72
N TYR A 132 6.25 -0.64 11.89
CA TYR A 132 5.13 -0.35 10.98
C TYR A 132 4.91 -1.46 9.95
N LEU A 133 6.01 -1.93 9.32
CA LEU A 133 5.95 -3.06 8.40
C LEU A 133 5.45 -4.32 9.10
N GLN A 134 5.89 -4.60 10.33
CA GLN A 134 5.43 -5.74 11.10
C GLN A 134 3.93 -5.66 11.36
N GLN A 135 3.42 -4.51 11.80
CA GLN A 135 1.99 -4.26 12.01
C GLN A 135 1.19 -4.49 10.72
N ALA A 136 1.64 -3.94 9.59
CA ALA A 136 0.97 -4.11 8.31
C ALA A 136 0.93 -5.58 7.87
N LEU A 137 2.07 -6.30 7.97
CA LEU A 137 2.15 -7.72 7.62
C LEU A 137 1.29 -8.59 8.55
N SER A 138 1.20 -8.25 9.85
CA SER A 138 0.38 -8.98 10.83
C SER A 138 -1.12 -8.77 10.58
N ALA A 139 -1.53 -7.61 10.05
CA ALA A 139 -2.93 -7.29 9.81
C ALA A 139 -3.45 -7.69 8.43
N ALA A 140 -2.59 -7.68 7.40
CA ALA A 140 -3.02 -7.84 6.00
C ALA A 140 -3.39 -9.27 5.63
N GLN A 141 -4.41 -9.44 4.78
CA GLN A 141 -4.74 -10.70 4.12
C GLN A 141 -4.02 -10.85 2.77
N LEU A 142 -3.71 -9.73 2.12
CA LEU A 142 -2.97 -9.72 0.85
C LEU A 142 -1.77 -8.77 0.98
N VAL A 143 -0.62 -9.16 0.44
CA VAL A 143 0.60 -8.34 0.47
C VAL A 143 1.09 -8.11 -0.96
N ILE A 144 1.31 -6.84 -1.31
CA ILE A 144 1.93 -6.43 -2.57
C ILE A 144 3.32 -5.91 -2.30
N VAL A 145 4.33 -6.64 -2.75
CA VAL A 145 5.74 -6.24 -2.64
C VAL A 145 6.12 -5.39 -3.84
N VAL A 146 6.24 -4.08 -3.63
CA VAL A 146 6.65 -3.15 -4.69
C VAL A 146 8.18 -3.14 -4.81
N THR A 147 8.66 -3.28 -6.02
CA THR A 147 10.09 -3.31 -6.36
C THR A 147 10.36 -2.58 -7.68
N LEU A 148 11.62 -2.36 -8.03
CA LEU A 148 12.04 -1.89 -9.34
C LEU A 148 12.73 -3.02 -10.10
N ALA A 149 12.77 -2.90 -11.43
CA ALA A 149 13.51 -3.82 -12.30
C ALA A 149 15.01 -3.44 -12.35
N ASP A 150 15.67 -3.50 -11.18
CA ASP A 150 17.11 -3.28 -11.04
C ASP A 150 17.77 -4.31 -10.13
N ALA A 151 19.09 -4.52 -10.28
CA ALA A 151 19.85 -5.51 -9.53
C ALA A 151 19.82 -5.28 -8.01
N ALA A 152 19.81 -4.01 -7.56
CA ALA A 152 19.82 -3.68 -6.15
C ALA A 152 18.44 -3.94 -5.49
N SER A 153 17.35 -3.75 -6.22
CA SER A 153 16.01 -4.11 -5.76
C SER A 153 15.84 -5.62 -5.73
N TYR A 154 16.27 -6.32 -6.78
CA TYR A 154 16.24 -7.78 -6.84
C TYR A 154 16.97 -8.42 -5.65
N ALA A 155 18.16 -7.93 -5.30
CA ALA A 155 18.95 -8.45 -4.17
C ALA A 155 18.24 -8.36 -2.81
N THR A 156 17.19 -7.56 -2.68
CA THR A 156 16.44 -7.40 -1.42
C THR A 156 15.23 -8.33 -1.29
N LEU A 157 14.84 -9.04 -2.35
CA LEU A 157 13.66 -9.92 -2.35
C LEU A 157 13.73 -11.01 -1.28
N PRO A 158 14.87 -11.69 -1.02
CA PRO A 158 14.95 -12.71 0.02
C PRO A 158 14.66 -12.17 1.43
N GLN A 159 14.96 -10.89 1.69
CA GLN A 159 14.62 -10.27 2.98
C GLN A 159 13.11 -10.11 3.13
N MET A 160 12.41 -9.67 2.09
CA MET A 160 10.95 -9.56 2.11
C MET A 160 10.28 -10.94 2.27
N GLU A 161 10.79 -11.96 1.57
CA GLU A 161 10.32 -13.34 1.73
C GLU A 161 10.40 -13.82 3.19
N LYS A 162 11.50 -13.53 3.88
CA LYS A 162 11.65 -13.88 5.31
C LYS A 162 10.61 -13.19 6.19
N LEU A 163 10.34 -11.90 5.96
CA LEU A 163 9.36 -11.13 6.73
C LEU A 163 7.93 -11.65 6.46
N ILE A 164 7.57 -11.87 5.20
CA ILE A 164 6.26 -12.43 4.84
C ILE A 164 6.08 -13.82 5.46
N ARG A 165 7.10 -14.66 5.42
CA ARG A 165 7.07 -15.98 6.06
C ARG A 165 6.86 -15.88 7.57
N ALA A 166 7.52 -14.93 8.22
CA ALA A 166 7.45 -14.77 9.68
C ALA A 166 6.09 -14.23 10.15
N PHE A 167 5.50 -13.27 9.41
CA PHE A 167 4.33 -12.55 9.89
C PHE A 167 3.02 -12.92 9.17
N CYS A 168 3.08 -13.55 7.98
CA CYS A 168 1.89 -13.81 7.18
C CYS A 168 1.56 -15.30 7.05
N LEU A 169 2.52 -16.15 6.62
CA LEU A 169 2.23 -17.50 6.16
C LEU A 169 1.69 -18.46 7.23
N GLN A 170 1.80 -18.10 8.50
CA GLN A 170 1.29 -18.92 9.62
C GLN A 170 -0.14 -18.57 10.01
N ARG A 171 -0.75 -17.58 9.35
CA ARG A 171 -2.10 -17.11 9.68
C ARG A 171 -3.14 -17.72 8.74
N ASP A 172 -4.20 -18.28 9.31
CA ASP A 172 -5.27 -18.94 8.56
C ASP A 172 -6.03 -17.98 7.62
N ASN A 173 -6.08 -16.68 7.98
CA ASN A 173 -6.76 -15.65 7.20
C ASN A 173 -5.87 -14.98 6.14
N PHE A 174 -4.60 -15.36 6.01
CA PHE A 174 -3.72 -14.87 4.97
C PHE A 174 -4.04 -15.52 3.63
N ILE A 175 -4.25 -14.71 2.60
CA ILE A 175 -4.67 -15.19 1.28
C ILE A 175 -3.46 -15.45 0.39
N ASN A 176 -2.66 -14.38 0.13
CA ASN A 176 -1.56 -14.47 -0.83
C ASN A 176 -0.64 -13.25 -0.73
N TYR A 177 0.50 -13.32 -1.44
CA TYR A 177 1.32 -12.16 -1.75
C TYR A 177 1.82 -12.22 -3.19
N ALA A 178 2.06 -11.04 -3.77
CA ALA A 178 2.54 -10.87 -5.13
C ALA A 178 3.61 -9.79 -5.20
N TYR A 179 4.35 -9.76 -6.29
CA TYR A 179 5.33 -8.73 -6.60
C TYR A 179 4.79 -7.77 -7.65
N LEU A 180 5.02 -6.49 -7.45
CA LEU A 180 4.71 -5.43 -8.40
C LEU A 180 5.99 -4.69 -8.76
N VAL A 181 6.46 -4.89 -9.98
CA VAL A 181 7.60 -4.16 -10.55
C VAL A 181 7.08 -2.83 -11.08
N ASN A 182 7.43 -1.75 -10.37
CA ASN A 182 7.03 -0.39 -10.75
C ASN A 182 8.07 0.26 -11.65
N GLN A 183 7.67 1.30 -12.38
CA GLN A 183 8.52 2.05 -13.32
C GLN A 183 9.21 1.14 -14.36
N PHE A 184 8.49 0.11 -14.80
CA PHE A 184 9.00 -0.83 -15.78
C PHE A 184 9.14 -0.16 -17.16
N ASP A 185 10.33 -0.23 -17.74
CA ASP A 185 10.60 0.25 -19.09
C ASP A 185 10.91 -0.96 -20.00
N VAL A 186 9.97 -1.28 -20.87
CA VAL A 186 10.08 -2.41 -21.81
C VAL A 186 11.26 -2.28 -22.78
N ASN A 187 11.72 -1.04 -23.05
CA ASN A 187 12.84 -0.78 -23.96
C ASN A 187 14.21 -0.99 -23.31
N ARG A 188 14.26 -1.18 -21.99
CA ARG A 188 15.50 -1.44 -21.26
C ARG A 188 15.72 -2.94 -21.09
N THR A 189 16.73 -3.48 -21.75
CA THR A 189 17.10 -4.91 -21.65
C THR A 189 17.24 -5.37 -20.20
N LEU A 190 17.94 -4.60 -19.35
CA LEU A 190 18.11 -4.94 -17.95
C LEU A 190 16.78 -5.09 -17.21
N CYS A 191 15.76 -4.26 -17.52
CA CYS A 191 14.46 -4.38 -16.89
C CYS A 191 13.79 -5.71 -17.26
N ASN A 192 13.86 -6.10 -18.52
CA ASN A 192 13.33 -7.38 -19.01
C ASN A 192 14.05 -8.56 -18.35
N ASP A 193 15.38 -8.55 -18.34
CA ASP A 193 16.22 -9.62 -17.75
C ASP A 193 15.91 -9.80 -16.26
N VAL A 194 15.75 -8.71 -15.51
CA VAL A 194 15.42 -8.77 -14.08
C VAL A 194 14.02 -9.38 -13.86
N VAL A 195 13.03 -8.98 -14.66
CA VAL A 195 11.67 -9.54 -14.55
C VAL A 195 11.65 -11.03 -14.89
N GLU A 196 12.37 -11.46 -15.93
CA GLU A 196 12.49 -12.88 -16.28
C GLU A 196 13.16 -13.67 -15.16
N THR A 197 14.27 -13.16 -14.61
CA THR A 197 14.94 -13.77 -13.46
C THR A 197 14.00 -13.88 -12.26
N MET A 198 13.20 -12.85 -11.99
CA MET A 198 12.20 -12.91 -10.91
C MET A 198 11.16 -14.02 -11.15
N ARG A 199 10.68 -14.18 -12.37
CA ARG A 199 9.72 -15.24 -12.73
C ARG A 199 10.30 -16.64 -12.56
N GLU A 200 11.57 -16.82 -12.90
CA GLU A 200 12.29 -18.09 -12.74
C GLU A 200 12.55 -18.42 -11.24
N GLN A 201 12.96 -17.41 -10.46
CA GLN A 201 13.38 -17.60 -9.07
C GLN A 201 12.20 -17.60 -8.07
N LEU A 202 11.04 -17.11 -8.47
CA LEU A 202 9.83 -17.02 -7.64
C LEU A 202 8.67 -17.82 -8.28
N PRO A 203 8.83 -19.14 -8.46
CA PRO A 203 7.85 -19.96 -9.13
C PRO A 203 6.50 -19.93 -8.38
N GLY A 204 5.41 -19.79 -9.12
CA GLY A 204 4.06 -19.70 -8.57
C GLY A 204 3.71 -18.34 -7.95
N LYS A 205 4.61 -17.33 -8.05
CA LYS A 205 4.29 -15.96 -7.63
C LYS A 205 3.84 -15.13 -8.82
N THR A 206 2.83 -14.31 -8.58
CA THR A 206 2.41 -13.31 -9.55
C THR A 206 3.43 -12.18 -9.59
N ILE A 207 3.96 -11.90 -10.78
CA ILE A 207 4.86 -10.78 -11.05
C ILE A 207 4.13 -9.84 -11.99
N GLY A 208 3.67 -8.73 -11.45
CA GLY A 208 3.02 -7.71 -12.26
C GLY A 208 3.92 -6.53 -12.55
N LEU A 209 3.53 -5.77 -13.53
CA LEU A 209 4.28 -4.63 -14.01
C LEU A 209 3.40 -3.39 -13.97
N VAL A 210 4.00 -2.25 -13.60
CA VAL A 210 3.47 -0.91 -13.86
C VAL A 210 4.51 -0.17 -14.68
N GLN A 211 4.13 0.23 -15.88
CA GLN A 211 5.01 0.90 -16.80
C GLN A 211 5.48 2.26 -16.28
N PHE A 212 6.68 2.65 -16.63
CA PHE A 212 7.14 4.02 -16.41
C PHE A 212 6.27 4.99 -17.22
N ASP A 213 5.65 5.93 -16.52
CA ASP A 213 4.75 6.92 -17.11
C ASP A 213 4.97 8.27 -16.42
N PRO A 214 5.44 9.30 -17.15
CA PRO A 214 5.64 10.64 -16.59
C PRO A 214 4.37 11.25 -15.99
N SER A 215 3.19 10.88 -16.50
CA SER A 215 1.89 11.37 -15.99
C SER A 215 1.65 11.03 -14.53
N VAL A 216 2.35 10.01 -13.99
CA VAL A 216 2.28 9.65 -12.56
C VAL A 216 2.79 10.78 -11.68
N GLY A 217 3.96 11.35 -12.01
CA GLY A 217 4.52 12.49 -11.28
C GLY A 217 3.71 13.77 -11.48
N GLU A 218 3.18 13.97 -12.68
CA GLU A 218 2.32 15.11 -12.97
C GLU A 218 1.00 15.05 -12.17
N ALA A 219 0.40 13.87 -12.04
CA ALA A 219 -0.81 13.68 -11.24
C ALA A 219 -0.57 14.06 -9.77
N LEU A 220 0.52 13.58 -9.17
CA LEU A 220 0.90 13.93 -7.80
C LEU A 220 1.11 15.44 -7.63
N ALA A 221 1.73 16.12 -8.59
CA ALA A 221 1.94 17.57 -8.54
C ALA A 221 0.61 18.36 -8.48
N TRP A 222 -0.49 17.75 -8.94
CA TRP A 222 -1.84 18.30 -8.85
C TRP A 222 -2.64 17.78 -7.65
N GLY A 223 -2.02 17.02 -6.75
CA GLY A 223 -2.70 16.38 -5.62
C GLY A 223 -3.77 15.39 -6.04
N LYS A 224 -3.54 14.66 -7.14
CA LYS A 224 -4.49 13.70 -7.72
C LYS A 224 -3.82 12.35 -7.98
N THR A 225 -4.64 11.31 -8.00
CA THR A 225 -4.22 10.01 -8.51
C THR A 225 -4.10 10.02 -10.04
N LEU A 226 -3.31 9.11 -10.60
CA LEU A 226 -3.22 8.94 -12.05
C LEU A 226 -4.59 8.53 -12.64
N ILE A 227 -5.35 7.73 -11.91
CA ILE A 227 -6.68 7.27 -12.31
C ILE A 227 -7.65 8.42 -12.54
N GLU A 228 -7.57 9.47 -11.72
CA GLU A 228 -8.38 10.67 -11.92
C GLU A 228 -7.85 11.58 -13.03
N ARG A 229 -6.52 11.69 -13.13
CA ARG A 229 -5.88 12.71 -13.98
C ARG A 229 -5.67 12.25 -15.42
N SER A 230 -5.29 10.98 -15.61
CA SER A 230 -4.90 10.42 -16.91
C SER A 230 -5.38 8.97 -17.07
N PRO A 231 -6.73 8.75 -17.11
CA PRO A 231 -7.32 7.41 -17.10
C PRO A 231 -6.93 6.56 -18.32
N GLU A 232 -6.53 7.19 -19.42
CA GLU A 232 -6.13 6.49 -20.65
C GLU A 232 -4.62 6.15 -20.70
N SER A 233 -3.85 6.59 -19.72
CA SER A 233 -2.40 6.36 -19.71
C SER A 233 -2.04 4.87 -19.57
N PRO A 234 -0.87 4.45 -20.10
CA PRO A 234 -0.44 3.06 -19.97
C PRO A 234 -0.37 2.57 -18.52
N ALA A 235 0.21 3.36 -17.63
CA ALA A 235 0.30 2.99 -16.22
C ALA A 235 -1.08 2.93 -15.54
N CYS A 236 -2.06 3.75 -15.95
CA CYS A 236 -3.43 3.64 -15.44
C CYS A 236 -4.06 2.30 -15.82
N LYS A 237 -3.87 1.82 -17.05
CA LYS A 237 -4.35 0.49 -17.50
C LYS A 237 -3.70 -0.64 -16.68
N ASP A 238 -2.42 -0.50 -16.36
CA ASP A 238 -1.72 -1.45 -15.49
C ASP A 238 -2.34 -1.46 -14.09
N PHE A 239 -2.62 -0.29 -13.48
CA PHE A 239 -3.31 -0.19 -12.19
C PHE A 239 -4.69 -0.87 -12.22
N MET A 240 -5.49 -0.65 -13.26
CA MET A 240 -6.80 -1.29 -13.39
C MET A 240 -6.69 -2.80 -13.52
N SER A 241 -5.70 -3.30 -14.27
CA SER A 241 -5.41 -4.74 -14.37
C SER A 241 -5.05 -5.34 -13.01
N TRP A 242 -4.22 -4.64 -12.23
CA TRP A 242 -3.87 -5.03 -10.87
C TRP A 242 -5.06 -5.03 -9.93
N THR A 243 -5.90 -4.00 -10.01
CA THR A 243 -7.14 -3.94 -9.22
C THR A 243 -8.01 -5.16 -9.50
N SER A 244 -8.20 -5.52 -10.76
CA SER A 244 -8.94 -6.72 -11.15
C SER A 244 -8.33 -7.99 -10.56
N TRP A 245 -6.99 -8.16 -10.63
CA TRP A 245 -6.30 -9.29 -10.01
C TRP A 245 -6.51 -9.31 -8.48
N ILE A 246 -6.39 -8.17 -7.80
CA ILE A 246 -6.60 -8.08 -6.35
C ILE A 246 -8.03 -8.49 -5.98
N LEU A 247 -9.02 -8.08 -6.74
CA LEU A 247 -10.42 -8.46 -6.50
C LEU A 247 -10.61 -9.97 -6.65
N THR A 248 -9.98 -10.61 -7.64
CA THR A 248 -10.03 -12.08 -7.77
C THR A 248 -9.43 -12.81 -6.59
N GLN A 249 -8.41 -12.23 -5.94
CA GLN A 249 -7.80 -12.83 -4.75
C GLN A 249 -8.62 -12.54 -3.47
N ALA A 250 -9.03 -11.30 -3.27
CA ALA A 250 -9.63 -10.83 -2.03
C ALA A 250 -11.13 -11.13 -1.93
N SER A 251 -11.82 -11.18 -3.06
CA SER A 251 -13.28 -11.34 -3.15
C SER A 251 -13.64 -12.06 -4.44
N PRO A 252 -13.41 -13.38 -4.53
CA PRO A 252 -13.67 -14.15 -5.75
C PRO A 252 -15.12 -14.03 -6.25
N GLU A 253 -16.06 -13.73 -5.34
CA GLU A 253 -17.49 -13.57 -5.63
C GLU A 253 -17.82 -12.26 -6.37
N LEU A 254 -16.89 -11.28 -6.34
CA LEU A 254 -17.05 -9.95 -6.94
C LEU A 254 -16.27 -9.79 -8.25
N SER A 255 -15.63 -10.85 -8.75
CA SER A 255 -14.90 -10.80 -10.02
C SER A 255 -15.85 -10.54 -11.18
N PRO A 256 -15.58 -9.54 -12.03
CA PRO A 256 -16.33 -9.38 -13.28
C PRO A 256 -16.14 -10.63 -14.15
N ALA A 257 -17.26 -11.13 -14.69
CA ALA A 257 -17.27 -12.26 -15.61
C ALA A 257 -16.59 -11.93 -16.95
#